data_7d8b12ae89b63bc9f5f26b0d931876c0
#
_entry.id   7d8b12ae89b63bc9f5f26b0d931876c0
#
_cell.length_a   1.000
_cell.length_b   1.000
_cell.length_c   1.000
_cell.angle_alpha   90.00
_cell.angle_beta   90.00
_cell.angle_gamma   90.00
#
_symmetry.space_group_name_H-M   'P 1'
#
loop_
_entity.id
_entity.type
_entity.pdbx_description
1 polymer ?
#
loop_
_entity_poly.entity_id
_entity_poly.type
_entity_poly.pdbx_seq_one_letter_code
_entity_poly.pdbx_strand_id
1 'polypeptide(L)'
;MNIIDELGVLAISTRLQRLSDQFRKDGAALYKAYDIDFEPKWFPVIYTLSHKKVLSIVELAIEIGYTHPSTISLLKELEKQKLIRSKKDKKDERKRLVQLTPKGEELIIQMQPVWEVMTQVLKEIMETEHNLLKAITEVEAGLKKHTFLQRALSAKESSSK
;
A
#
# COMPACT_ATOMS: atom_id res chain seq x y z
N MET A 1 -27.61 -6.77 -10.41
CA MET A 1 -26.50 -7.10 -9.47
C MET A 1 -25.71 -8.23 -10.11
N ASN A 2 -24.40 -8.26 -10.05
CA ASN A 2 -23.61 -9.36 -10.63
C ASN A 2 -23.40 -10.47 -9.58
N ILE A 3 -23.04 -11.67 -10.04
CA ILE A 3 -22.87 -12.84 -9.17
C ILE A 3 -21.89 -12.63 -8.02
N ILE A 4 -20.85 -11.81 -8.22
CA ILE A 4 -19.86 -11.49 -7.19
C ILE A 4 -20.48 -10.64 -6.06
N ASP A 5 -21.41 -9.75 -6.39
CA ASP A 5 -22.09 -8.93 -5.39
C ASP A 5 -23.09 -9.76 -4.57
N GLU A 6 -23.65 -10.83 -5.17
CA GLU A 6 -24.58 -11.76 -4.53
C GLU A 6 -23.90 -12.78 -3.59
N LEU A 7 -22.62 -13.08 -3.79
CA LEU A 7 -21.85 -14.04 -2.98
C LEU A 7 -21.59 -13.57 -1.54
N GLY A 8 -21.89 -12.32 -1.20
CA GLY A 8 -21.70 -11.78 0.15
C GLY A 8 -20.26 -11.87 0.65
N VAL A 9 -20.07 -12.41 1.85
CA VAL A 9 -18.75 -12.48 2.50
C VAL A 9 -17.72 -13.32 1.76
N LEU A 10 -18.13 -14.30 0.96
CA LEU A 10 -17.21 -15.12 0.18
C LEU A 10 -16.50 -14.33 -0.93
N ALA A 11 -17.10 -13.24 -1.39
CA ALA A 11 -16.52 -12.39 -2.42
C ALA A 11 -15.71 -11.21 -1.86
N ILE A 12 -15.47 -11.14 -0.54
CA ILE A 12 -14.86 -9.96 0.09
C ILE A 12 -13.50 -9.62 -0.51
N SER A 13 -12.63 -10.59 -0.72
CA SER A 13 -11.30 -10.36 -1.30
C SER A 13 -11.38 -9.83 -2.74
N THR A 14 -12.29 -10.39 -3.55
CA THR A 14 -12.53 -9.94 -4.94
C THR A 14 -13.09 -8.51 -4.97
N ARG A 15 -14.00 -8.18 -4.07
CA ARG A 15 -14.58 -6.83 -3.98
C ARG A 15 -13.55 -5.79 -3.51
N LEU A 16 -12.71 -6.14 -2.52
CA LEU A 16 -11.62 -5.28 -2.07
C LEU A 16 -10.59 -5.05 -3.19
N GLN A 17 -10.25 -6.10 -3.94
CA GLN A 17 -9.36 -5.97 -5.10
C GLN A 17 -9.95 -5.01 -6.15
N ARG A 18 -11.21 -5.20 -6.54
CA ARG A 18 -11.91 -4.33 -7.49
C ARG A 18 -11.93 -2.87 -7.04
N LEU A 19 -12.20 -2.63 -5.75
CA LEU A 19 -12.19 -1.29 -5.17
C LEU A 19 -10.78 -0.68 -5.18
N SER A 20 -9.77 -1.45 -4.80
CA SER A 20 -8.36 -1.03 -4.84
C SER A 20 -7.93 -0.66 -6.26
N ASP A 21 -8.30 -1.46 -7.26
CA ASP A 21 -7.98 -1.20 -8.66
C ASP A 21 -8.65 0.08 -9.16
N GLN A 22 -9.89 0.35 -8.75
CA GLN A 22 -10.59 1.59 -9.08
C GLN A 22 -9.86 2.81 -8.48
N PHE A 23 -9.50 2.79 -7.20
CA PHE A 23 -8.75 3.88 -6.58
C PHE A 23 -7.39 4.10 -7.23
N ARG A 24 -6.68 3.03 -7.61
CA ARG A 24 -5.41 3.14 -8.32
C ARG A 24 -5.56 3.76 -9.70
N LYS A 25 -6.59 3.36 -10.44
CA LYS A 25 -6.90 3.89 -11.77
C LYS A 25 -7.20 5.39 -11.69
N ASP A 26 -8.08 5.79 -10.78
CA ASP A 26 -8.49 7.18 -10.62
C ASP A 26 -7.32 8.02 -10.07
N GLY A 27 -6.53 7.47 -9.15
CA GLY A 27 -5.33 8.10 -8.64
C GLY A 27 -4.28 8.36 -9.74
N ALA A 28 -4.06 7.40 -10.63
CA ALA A 28 -3.18 7.59 -11.79
C ALA A 28 -3.67 8.69 -12.72
N ALA A 29 -4.99 8.73 -12.98
CA ALA A 29 -5.59 9.78 -13.80
C ALA A 29 -5.45 11.17 -13.14
N LEU A 30 -5.58 11.23 -11.80
CA LEU A 30 -5.41 12.48 -11.07
C LEU A 30 -3.96 12.98 -11.13
N TYR A 31 -2.95 12.12 -10.89
CA TYR A 31 -1.55 12.53 -11.08
C TYR A 31 -1.29 13.07 -12.47
N LYS A 32 -1.83 12.39 -13.50
CA LYS A 32 -1.71 12.85 -14.89
C LYS A 32 -2.37 14.21 -15.12
N ALA A 33 -3.50 14.49 -14.47
CA ALA A 33 -4.18 15.79 -14.55
C ALA A 33 -3.37 16.95 -13.92
N TYR A 34 -2.40 16.62 -13.06
CA TYR A 34 -1.43 17.55 -12.48
C TYR A 34 -0.07 17.53 -13.20
N ASP A 35 0.00 16.92 -14.40
CA ASP A 35 1.25 16.74 -15.17
C ASP A 35 2.35 16.00 -14.41
N ILE A 36 1.99 15.12 -13.48
CA ILE A 36 2.91 14.31 -12.70
C ILE A 36 2.95 12.88 -13.26
N ASP A 37 4.11 12.45 -13.73
CA ASP A 37 4.38 11.08 -14.16
C ASP A 37 4.67 10.20 -12.94
N PHE A 38 3.61 9.65 -12.36
CA PHE A 38 3.69 8.83 -11.15
C PHE A 38 2.71 7.66 -11.18
N GLU A 39 3.20 6.47 -10.86
CA GLU A 39 2.35 5.30 -10.73
C GLU A 39 1.90 5.10 -9.28
N PRO A 40 0.59 4.97 -8.98
CA PRO A 40 0.08 4.81 -7.61
C PRO A 40 0.69 3.66 -6.82
N LYS A 41 1.18 2.60 -7.50
CA LYS A 41 1.88 1.49 -6.83
C LYS A 41 3.20 1.92 -6.16
N TRP A 42 3.81 3.03 -6.58
CA TRP A 42 5.05 3.56 -5.99
C TRP A 42 4.82 4.35 -4.70
N PHE A 43 3.59 4.79 -4.47
CA PHE A 43 3.22 5.64 -3.34
C PHE A 43 3.70 5.11 -1.99
N PRO A 44 3.49 3.82 -1.61
CA PRO A 44 3.90 3.34 -0.29
C PRO A 44 5.40 3.53 -0.03
N VAL A 45 6.25 3.27 -1.03
CA VAL A 45 7.70 3.41 -0.92
C VAL A 45 8.10 4.87 -0.81
N ILE A 46 7.64 5.70 -1.75
CA ILE A 46 7.99 7.13 -1.82
C ILE A 46 7.52 7.86 -0.56
N TYR A 47 6.27 7.62 -0.13
CA TYR A 47 5.71 8.24 1.06
C TYR A 47 6.45 7.80 2.33
N THR A 48 6.76 6.53 2.49
CA THR A 48 7.51 6.03 3.64
C THR A 48 8.91 6.65 3.71
N LEU A 49 9.63 6.70 2.59
CA LEU A 49 10.98 7.29 2.55
C LEU A 49 10.98 8.82 2.74
N SER A 50 9.91 9.52 2.42
CA SER A 50 9.79 10.96 2.71
C SER A 50 9.78 11.23 4.21
N HIS A 51 9.23 10.33 5.02
CA HIS A 51 9.12 10.45 6.48
C HIS A 51 10.31 9.82 7.22
N LYS A 52 10.74 8.63 6.81
CA LYS A 52 11.78 7.86 7.52
C LYS A 52 13.18 8.00 6.94
N LYS A 53 13.34 8.77 5.86
CA LYS A 53 14.59 9.16 5.20
C LYS A 53 15.43 8.01 4.67
N VAL A 54 15.85 7.07 5.51
CA VAL A 54 16.71 5.94 5.15
C VAL A 54 16.21 4.68 5.86
N LEU A 55 15.96 3.63 5.09
CA LEU A 55 15.55 2.31 5.59
C LEU A 55 16.30 1.20 4.86
N SER A 56 16.53 0.08 5.52
CA SER A 56 16.89 -1.16 4.83
C SER A 56 15.70 -1.71 4.05
N ILE A 57 15.97 -2.56 3.05
CA ILE A 57 14.90 -3.18 2.24
C ILE A 57 13.93 -3.97 3.14
N VAL A 58 14.45 -4.64 4.18
CA VAL A 58 13.63 -5.42 5.12
C VAL A 58 12.71 -4.50 5.95
N GLU A 59 13.27 -3.44 6.53
CA GLU A 59 12.50 -2.45 7.28
C GLU A 59 11.42 -1.81 6.40
N LEU A 60 11.77 -1.44 5.17
CA LEU A 60 10.81 -0.88 4.24
C LEU A 60 9.67 -1.85 3.90
N ALA A 61 9.99 -3.13 3.65
CA ALA A 61 8.97 -4.15 3.37
C ALA A 61 7.99 -4.32 4.54
N ILE A 62 8.50 -4.29 5.78
CA ILE A 62 7.68 -4.34 6.99
C ILE A 62 6.77 -3.10 7.09
N GLU A 63 7.32 -1.91 6.88
CA GLU A 63 6.58 -0.65 6.96
C GLU A 63 5.42 -0.57 5.97
N ILE A 64 5.65 -0.99 4.73
CA ILE A 64 4.62 -0.93 3.68
C ILE A 64 3.71 -2.18 3.66
N GLY A 65 4.00 -3.20 4.49
CA GLY A 65 3.21 -4.43 4.55
C GLY A 65 3.33 -5.33 3.32
N TYR A 66 4.44 -5.23 2.58
CA TYR A 66 4.65 -6.01 1.35
C TYR A 66 5.63 -7.17 1.58
N THR A 67 5.55 -8.18 0.72
CA THR A 67 6.55 -9.25 0.71
C THR A 67 7.90 -8.72 0.25
N HIS A 68 8.99 -9.34 0.71
CA HIS A 68 10.33 -8.94 0.31
C HIS A 68 10.56 -8.95 -1.22
N PRO A 69 10.12 -9.98 -1.98
CA PRO A 69 10.22 -9.97 -3.45
C PRO A 69 9.43 -8.83 -4.10
N SER A 70 8.21 -8.55 -3.64
CA SER A 70 7.39 -7.44 -4.15
C SER A 70 8.05 -6.09 -3.91
N THR A 71 8.62 -5.91 -2.73
CA THR A 71 9.38 -4.69 -2.39
C THR A 71 10.59 -4.52 -3.31
N ILE A 72 11.39 -5.57 -3.52
CA ILE A 72 12.55 -5.52 -4.42
C ILE A 72 12.12 -5.14 -5.86
N SER A 73 11.00 -5.67 -6.34
CA SER A 73 10.50 -5.34 -7.69
C SER A 73 10.17 -3.85 -7.81
N LEU A 74 9.46 -3.28 -6.82
CA LEU A 74 9.15 -1.85 -6.78
C LEU A 74 10.42 -0.99 -6.70
N LEU A 75 11.38 -1.38 -5.87
CA LEU A 75 12.64 -0.64 -5.73
C LEU A 75 13.42 -0.59 -7.04
N LYS A 76 13.48 -1.69 -7.80
CA LYS A 76 14.12 -1.71 -9.12
C LYS A 76 13.47 -0.74 -10.10
N GLU A 77 12.15 -0.65 -10.11
CA GLU A 77 11.42 0.31 -10.94
C GLU A 77 11.75 1.75 -10.53
N LEU A 78 11.68 2.06 -9.23
CA LEU A 78 11.96 3.38 -8.70
C LEU A 78 13.42 3.82 -8.87
N GLU A 79 14.37 2.88 -8.77
CA GLU A 79 15.79 3.13 -9.10
C GLU A 79 15.97 3.46 -10.60
N LYS A 80 15.28 2.73 -11.49
CA LYS A 80 15.27 3.01 -12.94
C LYS A 80 14.73 4.41 -13.25
N GLN A 81 13.71 4.85 -12.50
CA GLN A 81 13.16 6.21 -12.59
C GLN A 81 14.06 7.26 -11.92
N LYS A 82 15.14 6.84 -11.27
CA LYS A 82 16.06 7.71 -10.50
C LYS A 82 15.38 8.46 -9.35
N LEU A 83 14.30 7.94 -8.82
CA LEU A 83 13.56 8.53 -7.69
C LEU A 83 14.16 8.12 -6.35
N ILE A 84 14.73 6.92 -6.30
CA ILE A 84 15.44 6.40 -5.13
C ILE A 84 16.84 5.93 -5.52
N ARG A 85 17.65 5.73 -4.52
CA ARG A 85 18.96 5.05 -4.64
C ARG A 85 19.16 4.10 -3.49
N SER A 86 19.86 3.00 -3.73
CA SER A 86 20.30 2.09 -2.69
C SER A 86 21.82 2.06 -2.58
N LYS A 87 22.31 1.86 -1.36
CA LYS A 87 23.73 1.69 -1.06
C LYS A 87 23.92 0.59 -0.01
N LYS A 88 25.08 -0.04 -0.01
CA LYS A 88 25.46 -0.96 1.09
C LYS A 88 25.55 -0.18 2.41
N ASP A 89 25.12 -0.80 3.50
CA ASP A 89 25.35 -0.25 4.83
C ASP A 89 26.84 -0.33 5.16
N LYS A 90 27.39 0.72 5.74
CA LYS A 90 28.81 0.76 6.15
C LYS A 90 29.12 -0.14 7.35
N LYS A 91 28.10 -0.45 8.17
CA LYS A 91 28.24 -1.27 9.38
C LYS A 91 27.93 -2.76 9.15
N ASP A 92 27.03 -3.05 8.22
CA ASP A 92 26.64 -4.40 7.83
C ASP A 92 26.47 -4.47 6.31
N GLU A 93 27.52 -4.91 5.63
CA GLU A 93 27.56 -5.00 4.16
C GLU A 93 26.46 -5.89 3.54
N ARG A 94 25.83 -6.75 4.34
CA ARG A 94 24.68 -7.57 3.91
C ARG A 94 23.39 -6.75 3.78
N LYS A 95 23.34 -5.58 4.41
CA LYS A 95 22.18 -4.68 4.34
C LYS A 95 22.33 -3.68 3.20
N ARG A 96 21.24 -3.50 2.45
CA ARG A 96 21.10 -2.40 1.50
C ARG A 96 20.15 -1.36 2.08
N LEU A 97 20.65 -0.14 2.16
CA LEU A 97 19.90 1.03 2.62
C LEU A 97 19.32 1.77 1.42
N VAL A 98 18.06 2.12 1.50
CA VAL A 98 17.30 2.83 0.47
C VAL A 98 16.96 4.23 0.94
N GLN A 99 17.08 5.21 0.07
CA GLN A 99 16.72 6.61 0.33
C GLN A 99 16.26 7.30 -0.95
N LEU A 100 15.54 8.41 -0.80
CA LEU A 100 15.19 9.27 -1.93
C LEU A 100 16.45 9.87 -2.57
N THR A 101 16.35 10.19 -3.84
CA THR A 101 17.29 11.09 -4.54
C THR A 101 16.77 12.53 -4.48
N PRO A 102 17.56 13.54 -4.84
CA PRO A 102 17.05 14.91 -4.99
C PRO A 102 15.82 14.98 -5.92
N LYS A 103 15.83 14.22 -7.03
CA LYS A 103 14.67 14.09 -7.93
C LYS A 103 13.44 13.51 -7.20
N GLY A 104 13.63 12.51 -6.33
CA GLY A 104 12.55 11.94 -5.53
C GLY A 104 12.01 12.92 -4.50
N GLU A 105 12.87 13.72 -3.87
CA GLU A 105 12.45 14.77 -2.93
C GLU A 105 11.68 15.90 -3.63
N GLU A 106 12.12 16.32 -4.80
CA GLU A 106 11.41 17.31 -5.63
C GLU A 106 10.04 16.80 -6.07
N LEU A 107 9.95 15.54 -6.49
CA LEU A 107 8.67 14.92 -6.83
C LEU A 107 7.67 14.98 -5.67
N ILE A 108 8.11 14.73 -4.44
CA ILE A 108 7.23 14.81 -3.26
C ILE A 108 6.65 16.22 -3.08
N ILE A 109 7.45 17.25 -3.30
CA ILE A 109 6.97 18.64 -3.23
C ILE A 109 5.87 18.88 -4.26
N GLN A 110 6.05 18.39 -5.48
CA GLN A 110 5.05 18.50 -6.55
C GLN A 110 3.78 17.71 -6.24
N MET A 111 3.88 16.60 -5.50
CA MET A 111 2.75 15.74 -5.18
C MET A 111 1.93 16.22 -3.98
N GLN A 112 2.44 17.10 -3.13
CA GLN A 112 1.73 17.59 -1.95
C GLN A 112 0.32 18.13 -2.25
N PRO A 113 0.11 19.02 -3.22
CA PRO A 113 -1.23 19.52 -3.55
C PRO A 113 -2.19 18.40 -4.00
N VAL A 114 -1.67 17.42 -4.73
CA VAL A 114 -2.45 16.26 -5.18
C VAL A 114 -2.91 15.42 -4.00
N TRP A 115 -2.00 15.17 -3.03
CA TRP A 115 -2.32 14.41 -1.83
C TRP A 115 -3.32 15.12 -0.92
N GLU A 116 -3.29 16.44 -0.86
CA GLU A 116 -4.30 17.23 -0.14
C GLU A 116 -5.69 17.01 -0.74
N VAL A 117 -5.81 17.15 -2.07
CA VAL A 117 -7.07 16.88 -2.79
C VAL A 117 -7.51 15.43 -2.62
N MET A 118 -6.60 14.46 -2.80
CA MET A 118 -6.89 13.04 -2.57
C MET A 118 -7.40 12.80 -1.15
N THR A 119 -6.76 13.39 -0.15
CA THR A 119 -7.13 13.22 1.25
C THR A 119 -8.54 13.73 1.51
N GLN A 120 -8.88 14.89 0.98
CA GLN A 120 -10.21 15.46 1.12
C GLN A 120 -11.26 14.55 0.48
N VAL A 121 -11.09 14.19 -0.80
CA VAL A 121 -12.06 13.38 -1.55
C VAL A 121 -12.20 11.98 -0.96
N LEU A 122 -11.09 11.34 -0.56
CA LEU A 122 -11.15 10.03 0.08
C LEU A 122 -11.87 10.08 1.44
N LYS A 123 -11.70 11.14 2.23
CA LYS A 123 -12.48 11.32 3.46
C LYS A 123 -13.97 11.39 3.16
N GLU A 124 -14.38 12.17 2.17
CA GLU A 124 -15.79 12.29 1.75
C GLU A 124 -16.35 10.92 1.29
N ILE A 125 -15.60 10.18 0.46
CA ILE A 125 -16.01 8.84 0.00
C ILE A 125 -16.13 7.85 1.15
N MET A 126 -15.26 7.93 2.17
CA MET A 126 -15.28 7.04 3.33
C MET A 126 -16.31 7.45 4.40
N GLU A 127 -16.88 8.65 4.31
CA GLU A 127 -17.88 9.16 5.25
C GLU A 127 -19.27 8.56 4.98
N THR A 128 -19.36 7.25 5.16
CA THR A 128 -20.58 6.46 5.04
C THR A 128 -21.00 5.95 6.41
N GLU A 129 -22.20 5.37 6.54
CA GLU A 129 -22.71 4.79 7.78
C GLU A 129 -21.69 3.86 8.45
N HIS A 130 -20.96 3.07 7.67
CA HIS A 130 -20.01 2.07 8.18
C HIS A 130 -18.52 2.43 8.03
N ASN A 131 -18.19 3.59 7.58
CA ASN A 131 -16.83 4.11 7.38
C ASN A 131 -15.78 3.04 7.05
N LEU A 132 -15.52 2.81 5.77
CA LEU A 132 -14.67 1.72 5.28
C LEU A 132 -13.27 1.70 5.93
N LEU A 133 -12.64 2.88 6.16
CA LEU A 133 -11.29 2.93 6.74
C LEU A 133 -11.26 2.41 8.18
N LYS A 134 -12.29 2.74 8.99
CA LYS A 134 -12.44 2.21 10.35
C LYS A 134 -12.65 0.70 10.31
N ALA A 135 -13.52 0.21 9.44
CA ALA A 135 -13.77 -1.22 9.27
C ALA A 135 -12.50 -1.98 8.86
N ILE A 136 -11.71 -1.47 7.94
CA ILE A 136 -10.42 -2.05 7.55
C ILE A 136 -9.49 -2.13 8.76
N THR A 137 -9.34 -1.06 9.53
CA THR A 137 -8.47 -1.02 10.72
C THR A 137 -8.88 -2.07 11.76
N GLU A 138 -10.18 -2.25 11.99
CA GLU A 138 -10.70 -3.26 12.93
C GLU A 138 -10.44 -4.68 12.45
N VAL A 139 -10.65 -4.95 11.16
CA VAL A 139 -10.39 -6.27 10.55
C VAL A 139 -8.90 -6.60 10.59
N GLU A 140 -8.02 -5.67 10.23
CA GLU A 140 -6.57 -5.86 10.31
C GLU A 140 -6.10 -6.15 11.75
N ALA A 141 -6.62 -5.43 12.74
CA ALA A 141 -6.32 -5.68 14.15
C ALA A 141 -6.78 -7.07 14.59
N GLY A 142 -7.94 -7.51 14.12
CA GLY A 142 -8.46 -8.86 14.37
C GLY A 142 -7.61 -9.96 13.75
N LEU A 143 -7.14 -9.76 12.52
CA LEU A 143 -6.30 -10.71 11.80
C LEU A 143 -4.87 -10.81 12.37
N LYS A 144 -4.35 -9.74 12.97
CA LYS A 144 -3.06 -9.78 13.71
C LYS A 144 -3.14 -10.67 14.94
N LYS A 145 -4.29 -10.76 15.60
CA LYS A 145 -4.49 -11.63 16.78
C LYS A 145 -4.64 -13.10 16.37
N HIS A 146 -5.50 -13.38 15.40
CA HIS A 146 -5.77 -14.70 14.86
C HIS A 146 -5.98 -14.59 13.35
N THR A 147 -5.12 -15.22 12.58
CA THR A 147 -5.20 -15.18 11.11
C THR A 147 -6.48 -15.87 10.60
N PHE A 148 -6.89 -15.55 9.38
CA PHE A 148 -8.01 -16.23 8.73
C PHE A 148 -7.83 -17.75 8.72
N LEU A 149 -6.62 -18.25 8.41
CA LEU A 149 -6.33 -19.68 8.39
C LEU A 149 -6.52 -20.33 9.77
N GLN A 150 -5.99 -19.73 10.84
CA GLN A 150 -6.16 -20.24 12.20
C GLN A 150 -7.64 -20.36 12.58
N ARG A 151 -8.44 -19.32 12.29
CA ARG A 151 -9.90 -19.34 12.55
C ARG A 151 -10.61 -20.43 11.74
N ALA A 152 -10.27 -20.58 10.45
CA ALA A 152 -10.88 -21.57 9.58
C ALA A 152 -10.55 -23.01 10.02
N LEU A 153 -9.31 -23.29 10.43
CA LEU A 153 -8.91 -24.62 10.92
C LEU A 153 -9.65 -24.97 12.24
N SER A 154 -9.74 -24.01 13.18
CA SER A 154 -10.50 -24.22 14.42
C SER A 154 -11.98 -24.51 14.16
N ALA A 155 -12.60 -23.80 13.22
CA ALA A 155 -13.99 -24.05 12.81
C ALA A 155 -14.17 -25.44 12.19
N LYS A 156 -13.23 -25.89 11.36
CA LYS A 156 -13.23 -27.25 10.76
C LYS A 156 -13.20 -28.33 11.86
N GLU A 157 -12.32 -28.21 12.84
CA GLU A 157 -12.21 -29.17 13.95
C GLU A 157 -13.48 -29.23 14.79
N SER A 158 -14.13 -28.09 15.02
CA SER A 158 -15.40 -28.01 15.77
C SER A 158 -16.58 -28.63 15.03
N SER A 159 -16.55 -28.62 13.68
CA SER A 159 -17.61 -29.19 12.84
C SER A 159 -17.48 -30.71 12.63
N SER A 160 -16.34 -31.30 13.05
CA SER A 160 -16.05 -32.74 12.93
C SER A 160 -16.35 -33.52 14.21
N LYS A 161 -16.90 -32.86 15.23
CA LYS A 161 -17.40 -33.43 16.49
C LYS A 161 -18.92 -33.41 16.52
#